data_8d3c5235f5d80319e05aef9da5753b82
#
_entry.id   8d3c5235f5d80319e05aef9da5753b82
#
_cell.length_a   1.000
_cell.length_b   1.000
_cell.length_c   1.000
_cell.angle_alpha   90.00
_cell.angle_beta   90.00
_cell.angle_gamma   90.00
#
_symmetry.space_group_name_H-M   'P 1'
#
loop_
_entity.id
_entity.type
_entity.pdbx_description
1 polymer ?
#
loop_
_entity_poly.entity_id
_entity_poly.type
_entity_poly.pdbx_seq_one_letter_code
_entity_poly.pdbx_strand_id
1 'polypeptide(L)'
;MTQDTQQNTYQAITSWNIARLMSLLCLIGMTIFAARPHMQEVTDPAVNDLPNPNPTTLTNWGVLPEGRDWGSTAGVDIDPDGHIWAYDRCGAVGLTGGCDTSDVDPILKFNRDTGEVMASFGAGLFVLPHGLHVDTDGNVWVTDSMGNEAGTKGHQVFKFSPLGDILLELGKPGVAGRSPGLLNEPCDVITAPNGDIFVADGHSGQFGAEPPEKTGRILKFD
;
A
#
# COMPACT_ATOMS: atom_id res chain seq x y z
N MET A 1 77.72 -7.71 19.85
CA MET A 1 76.40 -7.14 20.08
C MET A 1 75.47 -7.87 19.13
N THR A 2 74.72 -8.74 19.66
CA THR A 2 74.04 -9.84 18.99
C THR A 2 72.68 -9.39 18.39
N GLN A 3 72.24 -10.09 17.37
CA GLN A 3 71.00 -9.86 16.60
C GLN A 3 69.72 -9.76 17.48
N ASP A 4 69.76 -10.20 18.72
CA ASP A 4 68.63 -10.18 19.66
C ASP A 4 68.23 -8.77 20.14
N THR A 5 69.22 -7.85 20.21
CA THR A 5 68.91 -6.50 20.68
C THR A 5 68.24 -5.61 19.62
N GLN A 6 68.41 -5.96 18.34
CA GLN A 6 67.72 -5.23 17.24
C GLN A 6 66.26 -5.68 17.07
N GLN A 7 65.97 -6.97 17.25
CA GLN A 7 64.59 -7.46 17.16
C GLN A 7 63.65 -6.93 18.26
N ASN A 8 64.14 -6.77 19.48
CA ASN A 8 63.35 -6.23 20.56
C ASN A 8 63.02 -4.73 20.42
N THR A 9 63.87 -4.00 19.73
CA THR A 9 63.63 -2.56 19.47
C THR A 9 62.59 -2.36 18.37
N TYR A 10 62.55 -3.23 17.37
CA TYR A 10 61.54 -3.19 16.29
C TYR A 10 60.17 -3.59 16.79
N GLN A 11 60.04 -4.56 17.65
CA GLN A 11 58.75 -4.96 18.24
C GLN A 11 58.15 -3.91 19.17
N ALA A 12 58.98 -3.20 19.93
CA ALA A 12 58.52 -2.12 20.82
C ALA A 12 58.01 -0.90 20.04
N ILE A 13 58.63 -0.56 18.90
CA ILE A 13 58.21 0.59 18.08
C ILE A 13 56.92 0.29 17.30
N THR A 14 56.71 -0.94 16.84
CA THR A 14 55.49 -1.31 16.12
C THR A 14 54.28 -1.41 17.01
N SER A 15 54.44 -1.93 18.25
CA SER A 15 53.32 -2.02 19.21
C SER A 15 52.86 -0.63 19.72
N TRP A 16 53.77 0.33 19.85
CA TRP A 16 53.43 1.70 20.28
C TRP A 16 52.68 2.52 19.21
N ASN A 17 53.04 2.31 17.96
CA ASN A 17 52.37 2.94 16.82
C ASN A 17 50.98 2.37 16.56
N ILE A 18 50.78 1.07 16.72
CA ILE A 18 49.45 0.42 16.56
C ILE A 18 48.50 0.87 17.67
N ALA A 19 48.97 0.95 18.93
CA ALA A 19 48.13 1.42 20.04
C ALA A 19 47.68 2.87 19.86
N ARG A 20 48.55 3.77 19.35
CA ARG A 20 48.19 5.16 19.04
C ARG A 20 47.24 5.29 17.84
N LEU A 21 47.40 4.46 16.83
CA LEU A 21 46.50 4.45 15.67
C LEU A 21 45.10 3.95 16.05
N MET A 22 44.99 2.93 16.89
CA MET A 22 43.73 2.42 17.37
C MET A 22 43.02 3.41 18.33
N SER A 23 43.77 4.15 19.17
CA SER A 23 43.18 5.20 20.02
C SER A 23 42.67 6.40 19.20
N LEU A 24 43.31 6.73 18.10
CA LEU A 24 42.87 7.81 17.20
C LEU A 24 41.64 7.40 16.40
N LEU A 25 41.55 6.14 15.97
CA LEU A 25 40.38 5.58 15.28
C LEU A 25 39.16 5.44 16.19
N CYS A 26 39.35 5.10 17.48
CA CYS A 26 38.25 5.09 18.46
C CYS A 26 37.71 6.50 18.75
N LEU A 27 38.57 7.53 18.79
CA LEU A 27 38.14 8.91 18.99
C LEU A 27 37.39 9.48 17.77
N ILE A 28 37.77 9.12 16.55
CA ILE A 28 37.06 9.50 15.33
C ILE A 28 35.74 8.72 15.19
N GLY A 29 35.71 7.47 15.60
CA GLY A 29 34.47 6.66 15.61
C GLY A 29 33.41 7.16 16.59
N MET A 30 33.82 7.71 17.77
CA MET A 30 32.88 8.28 18.75
C MET A 30 32.29 9.63 18.34
N THR A 31 32.97 10.39 17.51
CA THR A 31 32.44 11.71 17.06
C THR A 31 31.45 11.60 15.92
N ILE A 32 31.45 10.50 15.17
CA ILE A 32 30.48 10.28 14.07
C ILE A 32 29.13 9.78 14.60
N PHE A 33 29.07 9.16 15.79
CA PHE A 33 27.82 8.67 16.39
C PHE A 33 27.03 9.73 17.17
N ALA A 34 27.55 10.94 17.35
CA ALA A 34 26.91 12.01 18.13
C ALA A 34 26.06 12.99 17.30
N ALA A 35 26.03 12.85 15.98
CA ALA A 35 25.18 13.68 15.12
C ALA A 35 24.02 12.84 14.55
N ARG A 36 23.17 12.28 15.43
CA ARG A 36 21.78 12.09 15.03
C ARG A 36 21.21 13.48 14.86
N PRO A 37 20.68 13.86 13.67
CA PRO A 37 19.89 15.07 13.60
C PRO A 37 18.79 14.90 14.68
N HIS A 38 18.80 15.78 15.65
CA HIS A 38 17.65 15.99 16.51
C HIS A 38 16.51 16.24 15.52
N MET A 39 15.57 15.29 15.42
CA MET A 39 14.31 15.60 14.80
C MET A 39 13.74 16.71 15.68
N GLN A 40 13.89 17.91 15.19
CA GLN A 40 13.24 19.06 15.78
C GLN A 40 11.76 18.73 15.67
N GLU A 41 11.15 18.53 16.83
CA GLU A 41 9.71 18.41 16.92
C GLU A 41 9.17 19.69 16.28
N VAL A 42 8.68 19.59 15.05
CA VAL A 42 8.03 20.70 14.37
C VAL A 42 6.70 20.84 15.10
N THR A 43 6.74 21.55 16.21
CA THR A 43 5.53 22.14 16.76
C THR A 43 5.19 23.30 15.83
N ASP A 44 4.58 22.98 14.69
CA ASP A 44 3.99 23.99 13.83
C ASP A 44 2.67 24.42 14.48
N PRO A 45 2.60 25.59 15.11
CA PRO A 45 1.34 26.08 15.68
C PRO A 45 0.27 26.29 14.60
N ALA A 46 0.66 26.33 13.31
CA ALA A 46 -0.27 26.48 12.18
C ALA A 46 -1.17 25.25 11.98
N VAL A 47 -0.77 24.06 12.44
CA VAL A 47 -1.61 22.85 12.29
C VAL A 47 -2.88 22.94 13.13
N ASN A 48 -2.87 23.65 14.24
CA ASN A 48 -4.04 23.85 15.09
C ASN A 48 -4.93 25.02 14.66
N ASP A 49 -4.44 25.89 13.77
CA ASP A 49 -5.16 27.06 13.25
C ASP A 49 -5.71 26.86 11.83
N LEU A 50 -5.64 25.63 11.28
CA LEU A 50 -6.30 25.34 10.03
C LEU A 50 -7.82 25.58 10.21
N PRO A 51 -8.43 26.45 9.39
CA PRO A 51 -9.84 26.69 9.48
C PRO A 51 -10.58 25.38 9.25
N ASN A 52 -11.38 24.97 10.23
CA ASN A 52 -12.30 23.85 10.01
C ASN A 52 -13.28 24.32 8.93
N PRO A 53 -13.32 23.68 7.74
CA PRO A 53 -14.19 24.10 6.64
C PRO A 53 -15.67 23.94 6.99
N ASN A 54 -15.99 23.37 8.17
CA ASN A 54 -17.36 23.08 8.60
C ASN A 54 -18.17 22.40 7.49
N PRO A 55 -17.75 21.21 7.02
CA PRO A 55 -18.33 20.57 5.84
C PRO A 55 -19.80 20.26 6.06
N THR A 56 -20.60 20.49 5.02
CA THR A 56 -22.01 20.11 4.99
C THR A 56 -22.15 18.73 4.39
N THR A 57 -22.80 17.82 5.10
CA THR A 57 -23.12 16.48 4.58
C THR A 57 -24.24 16.58 3.54
N LEU A 58 -23.97 16.13 2.32
CA LEU A 58 -24.99 15.90 1.30
C LEU A 58 -25.46 14.46 1.39
N THR A 59 -26.72 14.29 1.76
CA THR A 59 -27.36 12.96 1.75
C THR A 59 -27.90 12.65 0.35
N ASN A 60 -27.91 11.38 -0.03
CA ASN A 60 -28.38 10.89 -1.33
C ASN A 60 -27.60 11.42 -2.56
N TRP A 61 -26.36 11.85 -2.37
CA TRP A 61 -25.43 11.97 -3.48
C TRP A 61 -24.94 10.55 -3.87
N GLY A 62 -24.64 10.31 -5.13
CA GLY A 62 -24.30 8.98 -5.60
C GLY A 62 -25.56 8.13 -5.84
N VAL A 63 -26.29 8.46 -6.89
CA VAL A 63 -27.54 7.80 -7.27
C VAL A 63 -27.22 6.51 -8.02
N LEU A 64 -27.53 5.38 -7.42
CA LEU A 64 -27.36 4.07 -8.04
C LEU A 64 -28.50 3.77 -9.04
N PRO A 65 -28.25 2.91 -10.05
CA PRO A 65 -29.30 2.40 -10.91
C PRO A 65 -30.41 1.71 -10.14
N GLU A 66 -31.61 1.65 -10.72
CA GLU A 66 -32.76 0.98 -10.13
C GLU A 66 -32.43 -0.49 -9.81
N GLY A 67 -32.78 -0.90 -8.61
CA GLY A 67 -32.54 -2.27 -8.12
C GLY A 67 -31.12 -2.54 -7.60
N ARG A 68 -30.24 -1.52 -7.58
CA ARG A 68 -28.91 -1.59 -7.05
C ARG A 68 -28.82 -0.88 -5.69
N ASP A 69 -28.45 -1.59 -4.65
CA ASP A 69 -28.21 -1.02 -3.32
C ASP A 69 -26.71 -0.82 -3.06
N TRP A 70 -26.40 0.15 -2.19
CA TRP A 70 -25.07 0.28 -1.64
C TRP A 70 -24.77 -0.86 -0.66
N GLY A 71 -23.60 -1.46 -0.79
CA GLY A 71 -23.00 -2.34 0.21
C GLY A 71 -21.98 -1.58 1.06
N SER A 72 -21.01 -2.32 1.57
CA SER A 72 -19.84 -1.72 2.21
C SER A 72 -18.91 -1.13 1.15
N THR A 73 -18.89 0.18 1.01
CA THR A 73 -17.99 0.89 0.10
C THR A 73 -16.59 0.91 0.70
N ALA A 74 -15.63 0.33 0.00
CA ALA A 74 -14.29 0.09 0.53
C ALA A 74 -13.25 1.14 0.10
N GLY A 75 -13.44 1.78 -1.06
CA GLY A 75 -12.53 2.78 -1.59
C GLY A 75 -13.24 3.87 -2.36
N VAL A 76 -12.66 5.07 -2.36
CA VAL A 76 -13.07 6.20 -3.19
C VAL A 76 -11.82 6.93 -3.66
N ASP A 77 -11.86 7.44 -4.90
CA ASP A 77 -10.82 8.33 -5.43
C ASP A 77 -11.42 9.27 -6.49
N ILE A 78 -10.63 10.24 -6.93
CA ILE A 78 -11.03 11.26 -7.90
C ILE A 78 -10.17 11.14 -9.14
N ASP A 79 -10.79 11.06 -10.32
CA ASP A 79 -10.04 11.05 -11.58
C ASP A 79 -9.56 12.45 -12.01
N PRO A 80 -8.69 12.54 -13.03
CA PRO A 80 -8.17 13.82 -13.53
C PRO A 80 -9.26 14.81 -14.02
N ASP A 81 -10.44 14.30 -14.40
CA ASP A 81 -11.59 15.13 -14.80
C ASP A 81 -12.42 15.59 -13.58
N GLY A 82 -12.09 15.11 -12.39
CA GLY A 82 -12.75 15.42 -11.14
C GLY A 82 -14.00 14.59 -10.87
N HIS A 83 -14.24 13.52 -11.61
CA HIS A 83 -15.31 12.56 -11.34
C HIS A 83 -14.90 11.60 -10.22
N ILE A 84 -15.89 11.08 -9.51
CA ILE A 84 -15.69 10.25 -8.33
C ILE A 84 -15.78 8.77 -8.70
N TRP A 85 -14.79 8.01 -8.30
CA TRP A 85 -14.81 6.57 -8.38
C TRP A 85 -15.08 5.96 -7.02
N ALA A 86 -15.88 4.91 -6.97
CA ALA A 86 -16.18 4.16 -5.78
C ALA A 86 -16.02 2.65 -6.00
N TYR A 87 -15.56 1.95 -4.99
CA TYR A 87 -15.40 0.49 -4.99
C TYR A 87 -16.26 -0.10 -3.89
N ASP A 88 -17.36 -0.71 -4.31
CA ASP A 88 -18.41 -1.24 -3.45
C ASP A 88 -18.35 -2.78 -3.40
N ARG A 89 -18.74 -3.36 -2.29
CA ARG A 89 -18.78 -4.83 -2.11
C ARG A 89 -20.04 -5.46 -2.70
N CYS A 90 -20.39 -5.11 -3.95
CA CYS A 90 -21.50 -5.68 -4.71
C CYS A 90 -22.86 -5.60 -4.00
N GLY A 91 -23.12 -4.52 -3.25
CA GLY A 91 -24.33 -4.37 -2.46
C GLY A 91 -24.36 -5.18 -1.16
N ALA A 92 -23.31 -5.95 -0.86
CA ALA A 92 -23.26 -6.73 0.37
C ALA A 92 -22.79 -5.90 1.56
N VAL A 93 -23.39 -6.15 2.72
CA VAL A 93 -23.02 -5.54 4.00
C VAL A 93 -22.12 -6.50 4.76
N GLY A 94 -20.95 -6.01 5.20
CA GLY A 94 -20.04 -6.79 6.04
C GLY A 94 -18.64 -6.99 5.47
N LEU A 95 -17.89 -7.89 6.10
CA LEU A 95 -16.47 -8.13 5.83
C LEU A 95 -16.19 -9.36 4.97
N THR A 96 -17.19 -10.11 4.56
CA THR A 96 -17.00 -11.39 3.86
C THR A 96 -17.51 -11.32 2.44
N GLY A 97 -16.68 -11.72 1.50
CA GLY A 97 -16.84 -12.20 0.13
C GLY A 97 -18.11 -11.89 -0.66
N GLY A 98 -18.73 -10.74 -0.47
CA GLY A 98 -20.03 -10.43 -1.09
C GLY A 98 -20.03 -10.39 -2.61
N CYS A 99 -18.84 -10.24 -3.22
CA CYS A 99 -18.70 -10.21 -4.68
C CYS A 99 -18.43 -11.59 -5.32
N ASP A 100 -18.08 -12.62 -4.54
CA ASP A 100 -17.63 -13.90 -5.10
C ASP A 100 -18.66 -14.55 -6.06
N THR A 101 -19.94 -14.47 -5.72
CA THR A 101 -21.05 -15.05 -6.49
C THR A 101 -22.00 -13.99 -7.05
N SER A 102 -21.59 -12.71 -7.06
CA SER A 102 -22.42 -11.58 -7.48
C SER A 102 -22.15 -11.20 -8.94
N ASP A 103 -23.20 -10.93 -9.69
CA ASP A 103 -23.15 -10.36 -11.04
C ASP A 103 -23.23 -8.81 -11.03
N VAL A 104 -23.07 -8.21 -9.87
CA VAL A 104 -23.16 -6.76 -9.69
C VAL A 104 -21.77 -6.13 -9.87
N ASP A 105 -21.70 -5.07 -10.67
CA ASP A 105 -20.46 -4.30 -10.86
C ASP A 105 -20.04 -3.61 -9.57
N PRO A 106 -18.85 -3.89 -9.03
CA PRO A 106 -18.38 -3.27 -7.81
C PRO A 106 -17.67 -1.91 -8.04
N ILE A 107 -17.18 -1.64 -9.23
CA ILE A 107 -16.48 -0.40 -9.56
C ILE A 107 -17.46 0.53 -10.27
N LEU A 108 -17.64 1.74 -9.72
CA LEU A 108 -18.58 2.72 -10.23
C LEU A 108 -17.91 4.08 -10.39
N LYS A 109 -18.20 4.74 -11.51
CA LYS A 109 -17.83 6.14 -11.76
C LYS A 109 -19.06 7.03 -11.64
N PHE A 110 -18.97 8.13 -10.91
CA PHE A 110 -20.04 9.07 -10.70
C PHE A 110 -19.69 10.44 -11.27
N ASN A 111 -20.66 11.07 -11.91
CA ASN A 111 -20.58 12.48 -12.21
C ASN A 111 -20.54 13.27 -10.90
N ARG A 112 -19.49 14.10 -10.72
CA ARG A 112 -19.27 14.82 -9.45
C ARG A 112 -20.37 15.83 -9.13
N ASP A 113 -21.03 16.41 -10.15
CA ASP A 113 -22.02 17.48 -9.98
C ASP A 113 -23.43 16.91 -9.77
N THR A 114 -23.78 15.81 -10.47
CA THR A 114 -25.12 15.22 -10.42
C THR A 114 -25.22 13.99 -9.54
N GLY A 115 -24.09 13.31 -9.24
CA GLY A 115 -24.09 12.04 -8.53
C GLY A 115 -24.60 10.85 -9.35
N GLU A 116 -24.86 11.02 -10.65
CA GLU A 116 -25.31 9.95 -11.53
C GLU A 116 -24.15 9.03 -11.92
N VAL A 117 -24.42 7.72 -12.05
CA VAL A 117 -23.44 6.73 -12.52
C VAL A 117 -23.14 6.98 -14.00
N MET A 118 -21.88 7.15 -14.33
CA MET A 118 -21.34 7.34 -15.69
C MET A 118 -20.81 6.02 -16.28
N ALA A 119 -20.24 5.16 -15.45
CA ALA A 119 -19.71 3.85 -15.84
C ALA A 119 -19.76 2.91 -14.65
N SER A 120 -19.88 1.61 -14.94
CA SER A 120 -19.70 0.53 -13.97
C SER A 120 -19.13 -0.70 -14.63
N PHE A 121 -18.31 -1.47 -13.90
CA PHE A 121 -17.71 -2.71 -14.39
C PHE A 121 -17.15 -3.59 -13.26
N GLY A 122 -16.67 -4.78 -13.63
CA GLY A 122 -15.97 -5.69 -12.74
C GLY A 122 -16.81 -6.79 -12.12
N ALA A 123 -18.07 -6.96 -12.57
CA ALA A 123 -18.92 -8.05 -12.12
C ALA A 123 -18.24 -9.42 -12.27
N GLY A 124 -18.39 -10.28 -11.28
CA GLY A 124 -17.88 -11.64 -11.29
C GLY A 124 -16.35 -11.80 -11.12
N LEU A 125 -15.57 -10.72 -11.03
CA LEU A 125 -14.10 -10.80 -10.92
C LEU A 125 -13.60 -10.92 -9.48
N PHE A 126 -14.31 -10.38 -8.52
CA PHE A 126 -13.82 -10.12 -7.17
C PHE A 126 -14.43 -11.03 -6.10
N VAL A 127 -13.74 -11.11 -4.97
CA VAL A 127 -14.22 -11.72 -3.72
C VAL A 127 -14.51 -10.65 -2.69
N LEU A 128 -13.48 -9.86 -2.33
CA LEU A 128 -13.56 -8.81 -1.32
C LEU A 128 -12.91 -7.51 -1.80
N PRO A 129 -13.66 -6.62 -2.44
CA PRO A 129 -13.23 -5.27 -2.75
C PRO A 129 -12.60 -4.55 -1.56
N HIS A 130 -11.40 -3.92 -1.74
CA HIS A 130 -10.72 -3.24 -0.64
C HIS A 130 -10.18 -1.87 -1.03
N GLY A 131 -8.99 -1.74 -1.62
CA GLY A 131 -8.41 -0.46 -2.02
C GLY A 131 -8.80 -0.04 -3.43
N LEU A 132 -8.86 1.26 -3.67
CA LEU A 132 -9.07 1.86 -4.99
C LEU A 132 -8.18 3.09 -5.15
N HIS A 133 -7.54 3.22 -6.30
CA HIS A 133 -6.74 4.37 -6.72
C HIS A 133 -6.97 4.66 -8.20
N VAL A 134 -6.98 5.94 -8.58
CA VAL A 134 -7.04 6.38 -9.98
C VAL A 134 -5.71 7.05 -10.33
N ASP A 135 -5.01 6.53 -11.34
CA ASP A 135 -3.73 7.09 -11.76
C ASP A 135 -3.91 8.37 -12.60
N THR A 136 -2.80 9.05 -12.89
CA THR A 136 -2.81 10.31 -13.67
C THR A 136 -3.31 10.18 -15.09
N ASP A 137 -3.35 8.95 -15.63
CA ASP A 137 -3.91 8.65 -16.95
C ASP A 137 -5.41 8.29 -16.89
N GLY A 138 -5.99 8.29 -15.68
CA GLY A 138 -7.39 7.95 -15.42
C GLY A 138 -7.65 6.44 -15.32
N ASN A 139 -6.61 5.59 -15.30
CA ASN A 139 -6.82 4.16 -15.11
C ASN A 139 -7.13 3.85 -13.65
N VAL A 140 -7.98 2.86 -13.44
CA VAL A 140 -8.48 2.48 -12.12
C VAL A 140 -7.73 1.26 -11.59
N TRP A 141 -7.11 1.42 -10.45
CA TRP A 141 -6.40 0.37 -9.74
C TRP A 141 -7.24 -0.09 -8.54
N VAL A 142 -7.40 -1.39 -8.37
CA VAL A 142 -8.17 -1.94 -7.26
C VAL A 142 -7.50 -3.18 -6.68
N THR A 143 -7.76 -3.43 -5.39
CA THR A 143 -7.29 -4.63 -4.70
C THR A 143 -8.45 -5.55 -4.37
N ASP A 144 -8.22 -6.87 -4.53
CA ASP A 144 -9.11 -7.93 -4.06
C ASP A 144 -8.44 -8.68 -2.91
N SER A 145 -8.88 -8.35 -1.70
CA SER A 145 -8.14 -8.66 -0.47
C SER A 145 -8.28 -10.12 -0.02
N MET A 146 -9.32 -10.85 -0.42
CA MET A 146 -9.59 -12.18 0.08
C MET A 146 -9.70 -13.19 -1.06
N GLY A 147 -9.18 -14.41 -0.85
CA GLY A 147 -9.41 -15.52 -1.77
C GLY A 147 -10.78 -16.19 -1.55
N ASN A 148 -11.35 -16.75 -2.60
CA ASN A 148 -12.56 -17.57 -2.47
C ASN A 148 -12.22 -19.02 -2.10
N GLU A 149 -13.24 -19.76 -1.62
CA GLU A 149 -13.08 -21.16 -1.21
C GLU A 149 -12.63 -22.07 -2.37
N ALA A 150 -13.03 -21.74 -3.58
CA ALA A 150 -12.64 -22.48 -4.79
C ALA A 150 -11.17 -22.25 -5.21
N GLY A 151 -10.46 -21.27 -4.62
CA GLY A 151 -9.09 -20.93 -4.97
C GLY A 151 -8.92 -20.36 -6.38
N THR A 152 -9.94 -19.68 -6.90
CA THR A 152 -10.00 -19.19 -8.29
C THR A 152 -10.02 -17.69 -8.44
N LYS A 153 -10.23 -16.94 -7.35
CA LYS A 153 -10.31 -15.48 -7.31
C LYS A 153 -9.65 -14.94 -6.03
N GLY A 154 -9.28 -13.67 -6.07
CA GLY A 154 -8.77 -12.93 -4.93
C GLY A 154 -7.25 -12.97 -4.75
N HIS A 155 -6.76 -12.25 -3.77
CA HIS A 155 -5.34 -11.99 -3.52
C HIS A 155 -4.65 -11.34 -4.72
N GLN A 156 -5.34 -10.41 -5.39
CA GLN A 156 -4.89 -9.75 -6.61
C GLN A 156 -5.00 -8.23 -6.54
N VAL A 157 -4.24 -7.57 -7.39
CA VAL A 157 -4.41 -6.17 -7.79
C VAL A 157 -4.71 -6.14 -9.27
N PHE A 158 -5.67 -5.33 -9.66
CA PHE A 158 -6.06 -5.10 -11.06
C PHE A 158 -5.83 -3.64 -11.44
N LYS A 159 -5.39 -3.42 -12.68
CA LYS A 159 -5.46 -2.14 -13.37
C LYS A 159 -6.48 -2.24 -14.48
N PHE A 160 -7.43 -1.32 -14.51
CA PHE A 160 -8.44 -1.19 -15.56
C PHE A 160 -8.25 0.10 -16.35
N SER A 161 -8.61 0.07 -17.63
CA SER A 161 -8.91 1.29 -18.37
C SER A 161 -10.13 2.01 -17.76
N PRO A 162 -10.35 3.31 -18.04
CA PRO A 162 -11.59 4.00 -17.62
C PRO A 162 -12.88 3.38 -18.17
N LEU A 163 -12.77 2.48 -19.14
CA LEU A 163 -13.88 1.76 -19.78
C LEU A 163 -14.07 0.34 -19.24
N GLY A 164 -13.21 -0.13 -18.33
CA GLY A 164 -13.31 -1.43 -17.69
C GLY A 164 -12.50 -2.56 -18.35
N ASP A 165 -11.61 -2.24 -19.32
CA ASP A 165 -10.71 -3.26 -19.86
C ASP A 165 -9.58 -3.54 -18.86
N ILE A 166 -9.29 -4.82 -18.61
CA ILE A 166 -8.15 -5.20 -17.74
C ILE A 166 -6.83 -4.92 -18.48
N LEU A 167 -6.00 -4.07 -17.91
CA LEU A 167 -4.70 -3.69 -18.45
C LEU A 167 -3.54 -4.42 -17.76
N LEU A 168 -3.69 -4.75 -16.46
CA LEU A 168 -2.67 -5.44 -15.67
C LEU A 168 -3.32 -6.21 -14.53
N GLU A 169 -2.72 -7.36 -14.21
CA GLU A 169 -3.04 -8.15 -13.02
C GLU A 169 -1.74 -8.44 -12.24
N LEU A 170 -1.74 -8.21 -10.92
CA LEU A 170 -0.69 -8.62 -10.01
C LEU A 170 -1.24 -9.64 -9.02
N GLY A 171 -0.39 -10.57 -8.59
CA GLY A 171 -0.81 -11.70 -7.78
C GLY A 171 -1.22 -12.91 -8.62
N LYS A 172 -1.70 -13.95 -7.97
CA LYS A 172 -2.20 -15.17 -8.61
C LYS A 172 -3.59 -15.47 -8.07
N PRO A 173 -4.60 -15.64 -8.94
CA PRO A 173 -5.98 -15.85 -8.53
C PRO A 173 -6.10 -16.92 -7.45
N GLY A 174 -6.70 -16.58 -6.31
CA GLY A 174 -6.99 -17.49 -5.19
C GLY A 174 -5.77 -18.02 -4.43
N VAL A 175 -4.57 -17.55 -4.72
CA VAL A 175 -3.32 -18.05 -4.09
C VAL A 175 -2.69 -16.98 -3.24
N ALA A 176 -2.87 -17.09 -1.92
CA ALA A 176 -2.19 -16.25 -0.95
C ALA A 176 -0.73 -16.68 -0.75
N GLY A 177 0.18 -15.74 -0.51
CA GLY A 177 1.56 -16.07 -0.16
C GLY A 177 2.54 -14.92 -0.14
N ARG A 178 3.77 -15.21 0.30
CA ARG A 178 4.89 -14.25 0.38
C ARG A 178 5.94 -14.42 -0.70
N SER A 179 5.89 -15.50 -1.45
CA SER A 179 6.81 -15.75 -2.55
C SER A 179 6.71 -14.66 -3.63
N PRO A 180 7.78 -14.40 -4.40
CA PRO A 180 7.71 -13.44 -5.50
C PRO A 180 6.53 -13.71 -6.43
N GLY A 181 5.78 -12.64 -6.76
CA GLY A 181 4.58 -12.72 -7.59
C GLY A 181 3.30 -13.12 -6.88
N LEU A 182 3.35 -13.44 -5.58
CA LEU A 182 2.15 -13.68 -4.77
C LEU A 182 1.86 -12.50 -3.86
N LEU A 183 0.57 -12.27 -3.62
CA LEU A 183 0.02 -11.33 -2.64
C LEU A 183 -0.69 -12.11 -1.54
N ASN A 184 -0.86 -11.47 -0.39
CA ASN A 184 -1.62 -12.05 0.72
C ASN A 184 -2.48 -10.98 1.39
N GLU A 185 -3.72 -10.89 0.97
CA GLU A 185 -4.68 -9.89 1.43
C GLU A 185 -4.25 -8.44 1.09
N PRO A 186 -4.03 -8.09 -0.20
CA PRO A 186 -3.68 -6.74 -0.59
C PRO A 186 -4.80 -5.76 -0.21
N CYS A 187 -4.41 -4.68 0.51
CA CYS A 187 -5.36 -3.74 1.11
C CYS A 187 -5.50 -2.46 0.30
N ASP A 188 -4.40 -2.01 -0.32
CA ASP A 188 -4.36 -0.74 -1.02
C ASP A 188 -3.28 -0.74 -2.09
N VAL A 189 -3.41 0.13 -3.08
CA VAL A 189 -2.47 0.31 -4.18
C VAL A 189 -2.40 1.77 -4.56
N ILE A 190 -1.19 2.26 -4.81
CA ILE A 190 -0.95 3.60 -5.36
C ILE A 190 0.11 3.55 -6.44
N THR A 191 0.12 4.54 -7.32
CA THR A 191 1.15 4.72 -8.35
C THR A 191 1.92 6.01 -8.13
N ALA A 192 3.24 5.95 -8.33
CA ALA A 192 4.08 7.13 -8.33
C ALA A 192 4.14 7.77 -9.72
N PRO A 193 4.50 9.08 -9.83
CA PRO A 193 4.57 9.77 -11.11
C PRO A 193 5.57 9.17 -12.12
N ASN A 194 6.53 8.37 -11.67
CA ASN A 194 7.50 7.66 -12.51
C ASN A 194 7.01 6.29 -12.99
N GLY A 195 5.78 5.89 -12.62
CA GLY A 195 5.18 4.62 -12.98
C GLY A 195 5.37 3.49 -11.96
N ASP A 196 6.17 3.70 -10.92
CA ASP A 196 6.30 2.71 -9.84
C ASP A 196 4.95 2.45 -9.16
N ILE A 197 4.67 1.18 -8.88
CA ILE A 197 3.43 0.74 -8.21
C ILE A 197 3.79 0.31 -6.78
N PHE A 198 3.02 0.76 -5.81
CA PHE A 198 3.16 0.36 -4.41
C PHE A 198 1.89 -0.31 -3.93
N VAL A 199 2.03 -1.49 -3.32
CA VAL A 199 0.91 -2.28 -2.79
C VAL A 199 1.10 -2.49 -1.30
N ALA A 200 0.11 -2.09 -0.50
CA ALA A 200 0.00 -2.49 0.90
C ALA A 200 -0.59 -3.91 0.94
N ASP A 201 0.21 -4.88 1.38
CA ASP A 201 -0.15 -6.30 1.35
C ASP A 201 -0.10 -6.90 2.75
N GLY A 202 -1.25 -7.32 3.27
CA GLY A 202 -1.37 -7.96 4.58
C GLY A 202 -2.47 -7.40 5.46
N HIS A 203 -3.59 -8.06 5.50
CA HIS A 203 -4.72 -7.81 6.41
C HIS A 203 -4.77 -8.84 7.55
N SER A 204 -3.66 -9.50 7.78
CA SER A 204 -3.51 -10.67 8.66
C SER A 204 -4.18 -10.50 10.03
N GLY A 205 -5.02 -11.44 10.39
CA GLY A 205 -5.66 -11.51 11.72
C GLY A 205 -6.99 -10.78 11.84
N GLN A 206 -7.45 -10.06 10.82
CA GLN A 206 -8.75 -9.40 10.87
C GLN A 206 -9.92 -10.39 10.69
N PHE A 207 -9.71 -11.46 9.93
CA PHE A 207 -10.76 -12.41 9.55
C PHE A 207 -10.73 -13.71 10.36
N GLY A 208 -10.03 -13.76 11.48
CA GLY A 208 -10.14 -14.83 12.49
C GLY A 208 -9.33 -16.10 12.21
N ALA A 209 -8.72 -16.27 11.06
CA ALA A 209 -7.70 -17.30 10.83
C ALA A 209 -6.33 -16.62 10.89
N GLU A 210 -5.52 -16.98 11.87
CA GLU A 210 -4.10 -16.62 11.82
C GLU A 210 -3.51 -17.29 10.58
N PRO A 211 -3.14 -16.53 9.53
CA PRO A 211 -2.40 -17.13 8.44
C PRO A 211 -1.10 -17.69 8.99
N PRO A 212 -0.56 -18.76 8.41
CA PRO A 212 0.68 -19.37 8.88
C PRO A 212 1.87 -18.40 8.89
N GLU A 213 1.72 -17.25 8.25
CA GLU A 213 2.72 -16.19 8.17
C GLU A 213 2.06 -14.81 8.27
N LYS A 214 2.51 -14.02 9.23
CA LYS A 214 2.13 -12.59 9.29
C LYS A 214 2.68 -11.88 8.07
N THR A 215 1.83 -11.19 7.31
CA THR A 215 2.19 -10.61 6.01
C THR A 215 2.20 -9.11 5.99
N GLY A 216 2.06 -8.33 6.90
CA GLY A 216 2.12 -6.86 6.76
C GLY A 216 3.41 -6.43 6.04
N ARG A 217 3.31 -6.01 4.79
CA ARG A 217 4.43 -5.53 3.95
C ARG A 217 3.98 -4.49 2.92
N ILE A 218 4.91 -3.68 2.45
CA ILE A 218 4.74 -2.85 1.27
C ILE A 218 5.57 -3.47 0.15
N LEU A 219 4.94 -3.72 -0.98
CA LEU A 219 5.61 -4.19 -2.19
C LEU A 219 5.75 -3.04 -3.19
N LYS A 220 6.89 -3.00 -3.88
CA LYS A 220 7.13 -2.11 -5.00
C LYS A 220 7.28 -2.94 -6.27
N PHE A 221 6.61 -2.48 -7.33
CA PHE A 221 6.77 -2.98 -8.70
C PHE A 221 7.19 -1.81 -9.60
N ASP A 222 8.05 -2.08 -10.59
CA ASP A 222 8.57 -1.16 -11.60
C ASP A 222 8.14 -1.59 -13.01
#